data_0d4d77d14e7132c2a59c0b72d724737b
#
_entry.id   0d4d77d14e7132c2a59c0b72d724737b
#
_cell.length_a   1.000
_cell.length_b   1.000
_cell.length_c   1.000
_cell.angle_alpha   90.00
_cell.angle_beta   90.00
_cell.angle_gamma   90.00
#
_symmetry.space_group_name_H-M   'P 1'
#
loop_
_entity.id
_entity.type
_entity.pdbx_description
1 polymer ?
#
loop_
_entity_poly.entity_id
_entity_poly.type
_entity_poly.pdbx_seq_one_letter_code
_entity_poly.pdbx_strand_id
1 'polypeptide(L)'
;AIPIIYIVAILGYAMKRAITAESLIERRNHLLVGLFPLLVVFGGLAQVMVMSETPIFCFSSTILMLIFYIASMKTQISTDPLTGLNNRGQLANYVAQKSNIHHENRLTIVIMLDINDFKLINDTYGHAEGDRALILVSNALKEVVRNHSIPMFLARYGGDEFVLVAHPTIEGETEALICEIRERIEARCRMEG
;
A
#
# COMPACT_ATOMS: atom_id res chain seq x y z
N ALA A 1 -18.58 9.73 35.23
CA ALA A 1 -17.34 8.92 35.41
C ALA A 1 -17.05 8.00 34.23
N ILE A 2 -18.08 7.27 33.69
CA ILE A 2 -17.91 6.29 32.59
C ILE A 2 -17.23 6.86 31.31
N PRO A 3 -17.61 8.04 30.76
CA PRO A 3 -16.98 8.55 29.55
C PRO A 3 -15.48 8.86 29.70
N ILE A 4 -15.05 9.33 30.88
CA ILE A 4 -13.64 9.67 31.13
C ILE A 4 -12.78 8.40 31.13
N ILE A 5 -13.27 7.30 31.67
CA ILE A 5 -12.55 6.01 31.71
C ILE A 5 -12.32 5.52 30.28
N TYR A 6 -13.31 5.63 29.39
CA TYR A 6 -13.14 5.25 27.98
C TYR A 6 -12.11 6.13 27.24
N ILE A 7 -12.11 7.46 27.49
CA ILE A 7 -11.13 8.38 26.88
C ILE A 7 -9.71 8.02 27.34
N VAL A 8 -9.52 7.78 28.63
CA VAL A 8 -8.22 7.38 29.19
C VAL A 8 -7.77 6.03 28.63
N ALA A 9 -8.69 5.07 28.48
CA ALA A 9 -8.39 3.75 27.91
C ALA A 9 -7.98 3.85 26.44
N ILE A 10 -8.67 4.63 25.61
CA ILE A 10 -8.35 4.84 24.20
C ILE A 10 -7.00 5.56 24.06
N LEU A 11 -6.74 6.60 24.88
CA LEU A 11 -5.46 7.31 24.90
C LEU A 11 -4.31 6.36 25.29
N GLY A 12 -4.48 5.56 26.32
CA GLY A 12 -3.48 4.58 26.77
C GLY A 12 -3.19 3.52 25.72
N TYR A 13 -4.24 3.00 25.07
CA TYR A 13 -4.10 2.04 23.98
C TYR A 13 -3.38 2.65 22.78
N ALA A 14 -3.79 3.85 22.34
CA ALA A 14 -3.19 4.55 21.21
C ALA A 14 -1.72 4.90 21.46
N MET A 15 -1.39 5.36 22.67
CA MET A 15 -0.02 5.65 23.10
C MET A 15 0.84 4.38 23.09
N LYS A 16 0.36 3.30 23.69
CA LYS A 16 1.07 2.00 23.68
C LYS A 16 1.35 1.55 22.25
N ARG A 17 0.37 1.60 21.35
CA ARG A 17 0.51 1.22 19.94
C ARG A 17 1.45 2.15 19.18
N ALA A 18 1.41 3.46 19.45
CA ALA A 18 2.32 4.43 18.83
C ALA A 18 3.79 4.21 19.26
N ILE A 19 4.03 3.75 20.47
CA ILE A 19 5.39 3.43 20.97
C ILE A 19 5.90 2.13 20.35
N THR A 20 5.04 1.13 20.16
CA THR A 20 5.40 -0.17 19.61
C THR A 20 5.32 -0.23 18.08
N ALA A 21 4.91 0.85 17.39
CA ALA A 21 4.81 0.91 15.96
C ALA A 21 6.19 0.89 15.29
N GLU A 22 6.38 -0.01 14.35
CA GLU A 22 7.64 -0.18 13.60
C GLU A 22 7.81 0.86 12.49
N SER A 23 6.71 1.49 12.02
CA SER A 23 6.74 2.51 10.98
C SER A 23 6.28 3.88 11.47
N LEU A 24 6.87 4.96 10.91
CA LEU A 24 6.45 6.34 11.19
C LEU A 24 4.99 6.59 10.80
N ILE A 25 4.49 5.90 9.77
CA ILE A 25 3.11 6.04 9.29
C ILE A 25 2.14 5.43 10.30
N GLU A 26 2.42 4.23 10.79
CA GLU A 26 1.61 3.60 11.84
C GLU A 26 1.61 4.41 13.13
N ARG A 27 2.78 4.87 13.55
CA ARG A 27 2.91 5.73 14.73
C ARG A 27 2.05 6.98 14.62
N ARG A 28 2.08 7.66 13.48
CA ARG A 28 1.25 8.84 13.21
C ARG A 28 -0.24 8.51 13.26
N ASN A 29 -0.65 7.39 12.66
CA ASN A 29 -2.05 6.98 12.65
C ASN A 29 -2.58 6.68 14.06
N HIS A 30 -1.79 5.96 14.89
CA HIS A 30 -2.18 5.70 16.28
C HIS A 30 -2.25 6.96 17.14
N LEU A 31 -1.36 7.93 16.93
CA LEU A 31 -1.42 9.23 17.61
C LEU A 31 -2.66 10.02 17.21
N LEU A 32 -3.04 10.03 15.93
CA LEU A 32 -4.26 10.68 15.45
C LEU A 32 -5.52 10.06 16.06
N VAL A 33 -5.58 8.72 16.15
CA VAL A 33 -6.69 8.02 16.83
C VAL A 33 -6.76 8.40 18.30
N GLY A 34 -5.63 8.52 18.99
CA GLY A 34 -5.59 8.92 20.39
C GLY A 34 -5.99 10.37 20.64
N LEU A 35 -5.64 11.27 19.73
CA LEU A 35 -5.99 12.69 19.84
C LEU A 35 -7.49 12.98 19.57
N PHE A 36 -8.15 12.14 18.79
CA PHE A 36 -9.55 12.35 18.40
C PHE A 36 -10.51 12.52 19.58
N PRO A 37 -10.53 11.67 20.64
CA PRO A 37 -11.39 11.85 21.80
C PRO A 37 -11.17 13.17 22.54
N LEU A 38 -9.92 13.65 22.59
CA LEU A 38 -9.61 14.96 23.23
C LEU A 38 -10.21 16.11 22.43
N LEU A 39 -10.09 16.09 21.09
CA LEU A 39 -10.70 17.07 20.20
C LEU A 39 -12.23 17.09 20.35
N VAL A 40 -12.87 15.92 20.48
CA VAL A 40 -14.31 15.79 20.68
C VAL A 40 -14.74 16.43 21.99
N VAL A 41 -14.04 16.16 23.09
CA VAL A 41 -14.37 16.75 24.41
C VAL A 41 -14.15 18.25 24.43
N PHE A 42 -13.01 18.72 23.92
CA PHE A 42 -12.69 20.14 23.90
C PHE A 42 -13.66 20.94 23.03
N GLY A 43 -13.97 20.43 21.83
CA GLY A 43 -14.92 21.08 20.92
C GLY A 43 -16.35 21.07 21.47
N GLY A 44 -16.77 19.99 22.17
CA GLY A 44 -18.07 19.94 22.84
C GLY A 44 -18.20 20.93 23.96
N LEU A 45 -17.15 21.13 24.78
CA LEU A 45 -17.12 22.16 25.82
C LEU A 45 -17.15 23.56 25.21
N ALA A 46 -16.40 23.81 24.16
CA ALA A 46 -16.38 25.09 23.44
C ALA A 46 -17.77 25.42 22.84
N GLN A 47 -18.46 24.45 22.27
CA GLN A 47 -19.83 24.64 21.77
C GLN A 47 -20.81 25.05 22.86
N VAL A 48 -20.79 24.36 23.99
CA VAL A 48 -21.69 24.68 25.11
C VAL A 48 -21.45 26.11 25.62
N MET A 49 -20.21 26.60 25.60
CA MET A 49 -19.86 27.94 26.09
C MET A 49 -20.14 29.04 25.08
N VAL A 50 -20.05 28.78 23.79
CA VAL A 50 -20.06 29.81 22.74
C VAL A 50 -21.32 29.77 21.88
N MET A 51 -21.84 28.59 21.57
CA MET A 51 -22.97 28.38 20.65
C MET A 51 -23.88 27.23 21.11
N SER A 52 -24.57 27.42 22.24
CA SER A 52 -25.38 26.39 22.88
C SER A 52 -26.58 25.90 22.03
N GLU A 53 -27.07 26.70 21.09
CA GLU A 53 -28.29 26.37 20.33
C GLU A 53 -28.05 25.63 19.01
N THR A 54 -26.82 25.51 18.53
CA THR A 54 -26.51 24.89 17.23
C THR A 54 -25.59 23.70 17.39
N PRO A 55 -25.95 22.49 16.87
CA PRO A 55 -25.15 21.26 17.02
C PRO A 55 -23.98 21.18 16.00
N ILE A 56 -23.37 22.33 15.66
CA ILE A 56 -22.31 22.43 14.65
C ILE A 56 -21.14 21.50 14.97
N PHE A 57 -20.79 21.35 16.25
CA PHE A 57 -19.71 20.50 16.67
C PHE A 57 -20.00 19.02 16.40
N CYS A 58 -21.22 18.54 16.63
CA CYS A 58 -21.61 17.16 16.36
C CYS A 58 -21.48 16.84 14.86
N PHE A 59 -21.94 17.74 13.99
CA PHE A 59 -21.82 17.59 12.54
C PHE A 59 -20.35 17.60 12.07
N SER A 60 -19.56 18.58 12.54
CA SER A 60 -18.15 18.67 12.16
C SER A 60 -17.31 17.48 12.64
N SER A 61 -17.56 16.99 13.86
CA SER A 61 -16.87 15.80 14.39
C SER A 61 -17.24 14.54 13.63
N THR A 62 -18.49 14.38 13.21
CA THR A 62 -18.95 13.26 12.41
C THR A 62 -18.31 13.26 11.01
N ILE A 63 -18.26 14.42 10.36
CA ILE A 63 -17.60 14.59 9.05
C ILE A 63 -16.10 14.28 9.16
N LEU A 64 -15.44 14.81 10.19
CA LEU A 64 -14.01 14.54 10.42
C LEU A 64 -13.74 13.05 10.66
N MET A 65 -14.60 12.39 11.46
CA MET A 65 -14.51 10.95 11.69
C MET A 65 -14.70 10.15 10.39
N LEU A 66 -15.64 10.56 9.54
CA LEU A 66 -15.87 9.94 8.24
C LEU A 66 -14.67 10.09 7.32
N ILE A 67 -14.10 11.31 7.24
CA ILE A 67 -12.88 11.57 6.45
C ILE A 67 -11.72 10.70 6.94
N PHE A 68 -11.54 10.63 8.26
CA PHE A 68 -10.50 9.80 8.88
C PHE A 68 -10.71 8.30 8.58
N TYR A 69 -11.96 7.82 8.68
CA TYR A 69 -12.32 6.44 8.36
C TYR A 69 -12.00 6.09 6.90
N ILE A 70 -12.41 6.96 5.96
CA ILE A 70 -12.13 6.78 4.52
C ILE A 70 -10.60 6.79 4.24
N ALA A 71 -9.88 7.71 4.87
CA ALA A 71 -8.42 7.78 4.74
C ALA A 71 -7.73 6.52 5.28
N SER A 72 -8.21 5.99 6.42
CA SER A 72 -7.72 4.76 7.02
C SER A 72 -8.01 3.53 6.15
N MET A 73 -9.20 3.46 5.53
CA MET A 73 -9.52 2.37 4.60
C MET A 73 -8.61 2.34 3.38
N LYS A 74 -8.25 3.50 2.81
CA LYS A 74 -7.34 3.57 1.65
C LYS A 74 -5.95 3.00 1.95
N THR A 75 -5.48 3.06 3.19
CA THR A 75 -4.19 2.48 3.59
C THR A 75 -4.25 0.97 3.81
N GLN A 76 -5.44 0.39 3.94
CA GLN A 76 -5.63 -1.05 4.13
C GLN A 76 -5.74 -1.83 2.80
N ILE A 77 -5.97 -1.14 1.68
CA ILE A 77 -5.98 -1.79 0.36
C ILE A 77 -4.54 -2.18 0.04
N SER A 78 -4.27 -3.48 0.09
CA SER A 78 -2.92 -4.04 -0.08
C SER A 78 -2.61 -4.39 -1.53
N THR A 79 -3.64 -4.48 -2.39
CA THR A 79 -3.54 -4.93 -3.77
C THR A 79 -3.99 -3.85 -4.75
N ASP A 80 -3.41 -3.86 -5.93
CA ASP A 80 -3.88 -3.08 -7.07
C ASP A 80 -5.17 -3.71 -7.63
N PRO A 81 -6.27 -2.94 -7.76
CA PRO A 81 -7.58 -3.50 -8.12
C PRO A 81 -7.66 -4.00 -9.56
N LEU A 82 -6.82 -3.48 -10.47
CA LEU A 82 -6.82 -3.88 -11.87
C LEU A 82 -6.04 -5.17 -12.09
N THR A 83 -4.83 -5.24 -11.55
CA THR A 83 -3.91 -6.36 -11.79
C THR A 83 -3.94 -7.43 -10.69
N GLY A 84 -4.47 -7.10 -9.51
CA GLY A 84 -4.45 -7.97 -8.32
C GLY A 84 -3.04 -8.20 -7.75
N LEU A 85 -2.02 -7.43 -8.19
CA LEU A 85 -0.69 -7.42 -7.61
C LEU A 85 -0.65 -6.62 -6.31
N ASN A 86 0.42 -6.79 -5.52
CA ASN A 86 0.67 -5.87 -4.43
C ASN A 86 0.81 -4.44 -4.96
N ASN A 87 0.35 -3.46 -4.20
CA ASN A 87 0.50 -2.07 -4.59
C ASN A 87 1.80 -1.46 -4.03
N ARG A 88 2.07 -0.20 -4.41
CA ARG A 88 3.23 0.57 -3.92
C ARG A 88 3.33 0.63 -2.39
N GLY A 89 2.18 0.69 -1.69
CA GLY A 89 2.15 0.71 -0.22
C GLY A 89 2.67 -0.59 0.39
N GLN A 90 2.26 -1.72 -0.17
CA GLN A 90 2.76 -3.04 0.25
C GLN A 90 4.23 -3.25 -0.10
N LEU A 91 4.69 -2.74 -1.24
CA LEU A 91 6.11 -2.76 -1.58
C LEU A 91 6.94 -1.98 -0.54
N ALA A 92 6.51 -0.78 -0.16
CA ALA A 92 7.18 0.01 0.87
C ALA A 92 7.24 -0.72 2.22
N ASN A 93 6.14 -1.35 2.63
CA ASN A 93 6.07 -2.15 3.85
C ASN A 93 7.01 -3.37 3.78
N TYR A 94 7.02 -4.08 2.64
CA TYR A 94 7.89 -5.23 2.43
C TYR A 94 9.38 -4.86 2.53
N VAL A 95 9.79 -3.78 1.88
CA VAL A 95 11.17 -3.29 1.92
C VAL A 95 11.55 -2.84 3.34
N ALA A 96 10.67 -2.11 4.03
CA ALA A 96 10.90 -1.67 5.41
C ALA A 96 11.07 -2.85 6.39
N GLN A 97 10.25 -3.90 6.26
CA GLN A 97 10.37 -5.10 7.09
C GLN A 97 11.67 -5.86 6.80
N LYS A 98 12.05 -5.97 5.53
CA LYS A 98 13.27 -6.70 5.15
C LYS A 98 14.54 -5.95 5.51
N SER A 99 14.55 -4.62 5.45
CA SER A 99 15.72 -3.81 5.85
C SER A 99 16.03 -3.89 7.36
N ASN A 100 15.02 -4.19 8.19
CA ASN A 100 15.20 -4.36 9.64
C ASN A 100 15.71 -5.77 10.04
N ILE A 101 15.67 -6.73 9.11
CA ILE A 101 16.18 -8.08 9.34
C ILE A 101 17.60 -8.13 8.79
N HIS A 102 18.59 -7.92 9.64
CA HIS A 102 20.00 -8.15 9.32
C HIS A 102 20.24 -9.64 9.03
N HIS A 103 19.90 -10.08 7.83
CA HIS A 103 20.44 -11.32 7.29
C HIS A 103 21.75 -10.99 6.58
N GLU A 104 22.84 -11.09 7.32
CA GLU A 104 24.19 -11.12 6.76
C GLU A 104 24.22 -12.13 5.59
N ASN A 105 24.58 -11.65 4.39
CA ASN A 105 24.85 -12.42 3.17
C ASN A 105 23.69 -12.88 2.28
N ARG A 106 22.51 -12.25 2.28
CA ARG A 106 21.56 -12.50 1.18
C ARG A 106 21.53 -11.33 0.21
N LEU A 107 21.89 -11.60 -1.04
CA LEU A 107 21.74 -10.65 -2.13
C LEU A 107 20.25 -10.33 -2.31
N THR A 108 19.92 -9.05 -2.39
CA THR A 108 18.58 -8.57 -2.75
C THR A 108 18.67 -7.81 -4.05
N ILE A 109 17.94 -8.24 -5.05
CA ILE A 109 17.82 -7.54 -6.32
C ILE A 109 16.44 -6.89 -6.42
N VAL A 110 16.41 -5.72 -7.04
CA VAL A 110 15.19 -5.01 -7.37
C VAL A 110 15.17 -4.80 -8.88
N ILE A 111 14.19 -5.39 -9.54
CA ILE A 111 13.96 -5.25 -10.97
C ILE A 111 12.77 -4.33 -11.17
N MET A 112 12.99 -3.23 -11.87
CA MET A 112 11.93 -2.31 -12.28
C MET A 112 11.62 -2.57 -13.75
N LEU A 113 10.33 -2.72 -14.05
CA LEU A 113 9.83 -2.98 -15.39
C LEU A 113 8.81 -1.89 -15.74
N ASP A 114 8.81 -1.49 -16.99
CA ASP A 114 7.91 -0.49 -17.54
C ASP A 114 7.40 -0.97 -18.90
N ILE A 115 6.16 -0.62 -19.25
CA ILE A 115 5.60 -0.94 -20.57
C ILE A 115 5.97 0.18 -21.55
N ASN A 116 6.85 -0.13 -22.48
CA ASN A 116 7.27 0.83 -23.49
C ASN A 116 6.08 1.39 -24.27
N ASP A 117 6.08 2.70 -24.43
CA ASP A 117 5.06 3.43 -25.20
C ASP A 117 3.61 3.19 -24.71
N PHE A 118 3.41 2.89 -23.42
CA PHE A 118 2.09 2.61 -22.85
C PHE A 118 1.06 3.73 -23.14
N LYS A 119 1.51 4.99 -23.11
CA LYS A 119 0.67 6.12 -23.50
C LYS A 119 0.21 5.99 -24.94
N LEU A 120 1.07 5.58 -25.87
CA LEU A 120 0.72 5.39 -27.27
C LEU A 120 -0.33 4.28 -27.44
N ILE A 121 -0.25 3.20 -26.66
CA ILE A 121 -1.28 2.15 -26.63
C ILE A 121 -2.63 2.77 -26.23
N ASN A 122 -2.68 3.54 -25.15
CA ASN A 122 -3.89 4.19 -24.68
C ASN A 122 -4.46 5.18 -25.71
N ASP A 123 -3.60 6.00 -26.30
CA ASP A 123 -4.00 7.05 -27.25
C ASP A 123 -4.48 6.43 -28.57
N THR A 124 -3.95 5.27 -28.99
CA THR A 124 -4.27 4.61 -30.26
C THR A 124 -5.46 3.67 -30.13
N TYR A 125 -5.51 2.85 -29.07
CA TYR A 125 -6.48 1.76 -28.92
C TYR A 125 -7.47 1.98 -27.78
N GLY A 126 -7.31 3.06 -27.01
CA GLY A 126 -8.15 3.38 -25.87
C GLY A 126 -7.69 2.74 -24.56
N HIS A 127 -8.16 3.30 -23.44
CA HIS A 127 -7.77 2.88 -22.09
C HIS A 127 -8.12 1.42 -21.79
N ALA A 128 -9.16 0.86 -22.40
CA ALA A 128 -9.52 -0.55 -22.20
C ALA A 128 -8.43 -1.50 -22.71
N GLU A 129 -7.78 -1.18 -23.83
CA GLU A 129 -6.64 -1.96 -24.33
C GLU A 129 -5.39 -1.74 -23.50
N GLY A 130 -5.16 -0.53 -22.99
CA GLY A 130 -4.11 -0.30 -21.98
C GLY A 130 -4.31 -1.13 -20.72
N ASP A 131 -5.54 -1.21 -20.20
CA ASP A 131 -5.86 -2.05 -19.04
C ASP A 131 -5.62 -3.55 -19.35
N ARG A 132 -5.97 -4.02 -20.54
CA ARG A 132 -5.65 -5.39 -21.00
C ARG A 132 -4.16 -5.65 -21.04
N ALA A 133 -3.36 -4.71 -21.58
CA ALA A 133 -1.90 -4.82 -21.60
C ALA A 133 -1.32 -4.93 -20.17
N LEU A 134 -1.81 -4.12 -19.24
CA LEU A 134 -1.41 -4.20 -17.82
C LEU A 134 -1.75 -5.55 -17.19
N ILE A 135 -2.93 -6.08 -17.45
CA ILE A 135 -3.36 -7.40 -16.96
C ILE A 135 -2.50 -8.50 -17.58
N LEU A 136 -2.21 -8.43 -18.88
CA LEU A 136 -1.37 -9.39 -19.60
C LEU A 136 0.02 -9.47 -18.98
N VAL A 137 0.70 -8.32 -18.83
CA VAL A 137 2.03 -8.23 -18.23
C VAL A 137 2.00 -8.74 -16.78
N SER A 138 1.00 -8.33 -16.00
CA SER A 138 0.87 -8.76 -14.61
C SER A 138 0.70 -10.28 -14.49
N ASN A 139 -0.06 -10.92 -15.39
CA ASN A 139 -0.24 -12.36 -15.41
C ASN A 139 1.04 -13.10 -15.80
N ALA A 140 1.79 -12.58 -16.78
CA ALA A 140 3.10 -13.14 -17.15
C ALA A 140 4.07 -13.08 -15.95
N LEU A 141 4.14 -11.96 -15.25
CA LEU A 141 4.99 -11.80 -14.06
C LEU A 141 4.55 -12.72 -12.90
N LYS A 142 3.24 -12.89 -12.69
CA LYS A 142 2.71 -13.84 -11.69
C LYS A 142 3.12 -15.28 -12.00
N GLU A 143 3.15 -15.66 -13.27
CA GLU A 143 3.60 -16.99 -13.69
C GLU A 143 5.07 -17.21 -13.38
N VAL A 144 5.94 -16.23 -13.67
CA VAL A 144 7.36 -16.30 -13.32
C VAL A 144 7.52 -16.48 -11.81
N VAL A 145 6.88 -15.62 -11.00
CA VAL A 145 6.95 -15.70 -9.53
C VAL A 145 6.47 -17.07 -8.99
N ARG A 146 5.43 -17.65 -9.61
CA ARG A 146 4.87 -18.93 -9.18
C ARG A 146 5.76 -20.11 -9.53
N ASN A 147 6.42 -20.05 -10.67
CA ASN A 147 7.21 -21.16 -11.21
C ASN A 147 8.65 -21.18 -10.70
N HIS A 148 9.10 -20.10 -10.09
CA HIS A 148 10.46 -19.96 -9.57
C HIS A 148 10.55 -20.40 -8.10
N SER A 149 11.65 -21.05 -7.73
CA SER A 149 11.96 -21.43 -6.34
C SER A 149 12.51 -20.28 -5.49
N ILE A 150 12.98 -19.21 -6.14
CA ILE A 150 13.51 -18.01 -5.45
C ILE A 150 12.34 -17.25 -4.80
N PRO A 151 12.45 -16.86 -3.53
CA PRO A 151 11.46 -15.99 -2.90
C PRO A 151 11.41 -14.64 -3.60
N MET A 152 10.23 -14.25 -4.07
CA MET A 152 10.03 -13.00 -4.80
C MET A 152 8.83 -12.24 -4.26
N PHE A 153 8.89 -10.91 -4.35
CA PHE A 153 7.79 -10.02 -4.06
C PHE A 153 7.50 -9.17 -5.30
N LEU A 154 6.29 -9.26 -5.83
CA LEU A 154 5.86 -8.57 -7.04
C LEU A 154 4.80 -7.52 -6.69
N ALA A 155 4.98 -6.31 -7.22
CA ALA A 155 4.07 -5.18 -7.02
C ALA A 155 3.89 -4.36 -8.30
N ARG A 156 2.72 -3.73 -8.45
CA ARG A 156 2.53 -2.62 -9.37
C ARG A 156 2.86 -1.33 -8.62
N TYR A 157 3.90 -0.62 -9.10
CA TYR A 157 4.39 0.58 -8.45
C TYR A 157 3.51 1.80 -8.76
N GLY A 158 3.02 1.90 -9.99
CA GLY A 158 2.09 2.94 -10.45
C GLY A 158 1.97 2.93 -11.96
N GLY A 159 0.89 3.42 -12.53
CA GLY A 159 0.71 3.49 -13.97
C GLY A 159 1.03 2.17 -14.68
N ASP A 160 2.08 2.18 -15.48
CA ASP A 160 2.65 1.09 -16.26
C ASP A 160 3.90 0.46 -15.65
N GLU A 161 4.28 0.87 -14.43
CA GLU A 161 5.48 0.43 -13.74
C GLU A 161 5.22 -0.74 -12.81
N PHE A 162 6.06 -1.78 -12.90
CA PHE A 162 6.06 -2.96 -12.04
C PHE A 162 7.41 -3.09 -11.34
N VAL A 163 7.40 -3.61 -10.12
CA VAL A 163 8.60 -3.88 -9.34
C VAL A 163 8.58 -5.31 -8.85
N LEU A 164 9.67 -6.02 -9.13
CA LEU A 164 9.96 -7.35 -8.61
C LEU A 164 11.17 -7.26 -7.67
N VAL A 165 10.99 -7.68 -6.43
CA VAL A 165 12.08 -7.86 -5.46
C VAL A 165 12.35 -9.35 -5.34
N ALA A 166 13.58 -9.77 -5.57
CA ALA A 166 13.98 -11.17 -5.48
C ALA A 166 15.24 -11.35 -4.62
N HIS A 167 15.40 -12.53 -4.08
CA HIS A 167 16.53 -12.89 -3.21
C HIS A 167 17.27 -14.10 -3.82
N PRO A 168 18.08 -13.91 -4.88
CA PRO A 168 18.87 -14.97 -5.49
C PRO A 168 19.91 -15.50 -4.49
N THR A 169 20.23 -16.77 -4.63
CA THR A 169 21.21 -17.46 -3.76
C THR A 169 22.47 -17.85 -4.51
N ILE A 170 22.41 -17.89 -5.85
CA ILE A 170 23.48 -18.33 -6.72
C ILE A 170 23.79 -17.26 -7.75
N GLU A 171 25.06 -17.10 -8.10
CA GLU A 171 25.52 -16.19 -9.17
C GLU A 171 24.91 -16.64 -10.52
N GLY A 172 24.41 -15.68 -11.31
CA GLY A 172 23.74 -15.94 -12.59
C GLY A 172 22.22 -16.13 -12.52
N GLU A 173 21.64 -16.33 -11.33
CA GLU A 173 20.17 -16.43 -11.19
C GLU A 173 19.45 -15.11 -11.58
N THR A 174 20.12 -13.98 -11.44
CA THR A 174 19.56 -12.66 -11.80
C THR A 174 19.37 -12.54 -13.30
N GLU A 175 20.38 -12.88 -14.08
CA GLU A 175 20.34 -12.84 -15.54
C GLU A 175 19.33 -13.83 -16.09
N ALA A 176 19.31 -15.04 -15.54
CA ALA A 176 18.33 -16.07 -15.91
C ALA A 176 16.90 -15.60 -15.64
N LEU A 177 16.66 -14.98 -14.49
CA LEU A 177 15.35 -14.43 -14.12
C LEU A 177 14.91 -13.31 -15.08
N ILE A 178 15.81 -12.40 -15.45
CA ILE A 178 15.53 -11.33 -16.41
C ILE A 178 15.17 -11.90 -17.79
N CYS A 179 15.91 -12.90 -18.25
CA CYS A 179 15.60 -13.60 -19.52
C CYS A 179 14.24 -14.28 -19.46
N GLU A 180 13.93 -15.00 -18.39
CA GLU A 180 12.64 -15.68 -18.23
C GLU A 180 11.47 -14.69 -18.21
N ILE A 181 11.60 -13.57 -17.50
CA ILE A 181 10.59 -12.50 -17.47
C ILE A 181 10.30 -12.02 -18.89
N ARG A 182 11.36 -11.71 -19.67
CA ARG A 182 11.21 -11.23 -21.04
C ARG A 182 10.52 -12.25 -21.93
N GLU A 183 11.00 -13.50 -21.92
CA GLU A 183 10.42 -14.60 -22.72
C GLU A 183 8.96 -14.83 -22.38
N ARG A 184 8.59 -14.78 -21.10
CA ARG A 184 7.22 -15.01 -20.65
C ARG A 184 6.27 -13.90 -21.11
N ILE A 185 6.71 -12.63 -21.00
CA ILE A 185 5.93 -11.49 -21.49
C ILE A 185 5.74 -11.58 -23.00
N GLU A 186 6.82 -11.83 -23.77
CA GLU A 186 6.75 -11.96 -25.22
C GLU A 186 5.86 -13.14 -25.67
N ALA A 187 5.94 -14.27 -24.97
CA ALA A 187 5.08 -15.42 -25.27
C ALA A 187 3.60 -15.09 -25.07
N ARG A 188 3.27 -14.38 -23.98
CA ARG A 188 1.90 -13.93 -23.71
C ARG A 188 1.40 -12.93 -24.74
N CYS A 189 2.22 -11.94 -25.11
CA CYS A 189 1.87 -10.98 -26.17
C CYS A 189 1.57 -11.67 -27.50
N ARG A 190 2.30 -12.75 -27.85
CA ARG A 190 2.06 -13.52 -29.08
C ARG A 190 0.79 -14.37 -29.05
N MET A 191 0.30 -14.75 -27.88
CA MET A 191 -0.91 -15.57 -27.74
C MET A 191 -2.20 -14.76 -27.76
N GLU A 192 -2.15 -13.52 -27.32
CA GLU A 192 -3.31 -12.66 -27.15
C GLU A 192 -3.41 -11.54 -28.20
N GLY A 193 -2.38 -11.33 -29.02
CA GLY A 193 -2.34 -10.44 -30.19
C GLY A 193 -2.62 -11.20 -31.43
#